data_7475c17d3db374262a835dfc3aede11c
#
_entry.id   7475c17d3db374262a835dfc3aede11c
#
_cell.length_a   1.000
_cell.length_b   1.000
_cell.length_c   1.000
_cell.angle_alpha   90.00
_cell.angle_beta   90.00
_cell.angle_gamma   90.00
#
_symmetry.space_group_name_H-M   'P 1'
#
loop_
_entity.id
_entity.type
_entity.pdbx_description
1 polymer ?
#
loop_
_entity_poly.entity_id
_entity_poly.type
_entity_poly.pdbx_seq_one_letter_code
_entity_poly.pdbx_strand_id
1 'polypeptide(L)'
;MKAIVAGSWFDGTRHHAEPVTIVVDDDRIAEVLPGDRATGLPTTRCGFVMPGLVEAHCHLFLDGGELDFGARTRHLDAPFERMMEVARV
;
A
#
# COMPACT_ATOMS: atom_id res chain seq x y z
N MET A 1 -20.01 5.84 0.49
CA MET A 1 -19.46 4.47 0.30
C MET A 1 -18.80 4.31 -1.06
N LYS A 2 -17.83 3.46 -1.13
CA LYS A 2 -17.16 3.06 -2.36
C LYS A 2 -16.79 1.59 -2.28
N ALA A 3 -16.47 0.99 -3.42
CA ALA A 3 -16.08 -0.40 -3.48
C ALA A 3 -14.71 -0.56 -4.15
N ILE A 4 -13.98 -1.57 -3.71
CA ILE A 4 -12.76 -2.05 -4.35
C ILE A 4 -13.03 -3.47 -4.78
N VAL A 5 -12.84 -3.76 -6.07
CA VAL A 5 -12.95 -5.12 -6.61
C VAL A 5 -11.57 -5.56 -7.05
N ALA A 6 -11.11 -6.68 -6.51
CA ALA A 6 -9.83 -7.27 -6.85
C ALA A 6 -10.01 -8.69 -7.40
N GLY A 7 -9.14 -9.10 -8.33
CA GLY A 7 -9.15 -10.44 -8.90
C GLY A 7 -8.64 -11.51 -7.94
N SER A 8 -7.80 -11.11 -7.00
CA SER A 8 -7.27 -11.94 -5.92
C SER A 8 -6.92 -11.06 -4.73
N TRP A 9 -6.70 -11.66 -3.56
CA TRP A 9 -6.45 -10.86 -2.36
C TRP A 9 -5.75 -11.63 -1.26
N PHE A 10 -5.14 -10.88 -0.34
CA PHE A 10 -4.54 -11.40 0.88
C PHE A 10 -5.28 -10.79 2.07
N ASP A 11 -5.78 -11.63 2.98
CA ASP A 11 -6.63 -11.18 4.09
C ASP A 11 -5.84 -10.78 5.34
N GLY A 12 -4.52 -10.84 5.28
CA GLY A 12 -3.62 -10.65 6.42
C GLY A 12 -3.09 -11.96 6.96
N THR A 13 -3.70 -13.09 6.58
CA THR A 13 -3.32 -14.43 7.04
C THR A 13 -3.04 -15.36 5.87
N ARG A 14 -3.86 -15.33 4.83
CA ARG A 14 -3.73 -16.23 3.67
C ARG A 14 -4.13 -15.53 2.38
N HIS A 15 -3.59 -16.05 1.27
CA HIS A 15 -3.93 -15.62 -0.07
C HIS A 15 -5.18 -16.32 -0.57
N HIS A 16 -6.04 -15.55 -1.24
CA HIS A 16 -7.24 -16.02 -1.91
C HIS A 16 -7.12 -15.73 -3.41
N ALA A 17 -7.25 -16.78 -4.23
CA ALA A 17 -7.16 -16.65 -5.68
C ALA A 17 -8.48 -16.19 -6.33
N GLU A 18 -9.57 -16.17 -5.59
CA GLU A 18 -10.87 -15.76 -6.07
C GLU A 18 -11.06 -14.23 -5.95
N PRO A 19 -11.93 -13.64 -6.81
CA PRO A 19 -12.27 -12.23 -6.70
C PRO A 19 -12.93 -11.88 -5.38
N VAL A 20 -12.75 -10.62 -4.97
CA VAL A 20 -13.34 -10.06 -3.74
C VAL A 20 -13.87 -8.66 -4.03
N THR A 21 -14.93 -8.29 -3.32
CA THR A 21 -15.43 -6.91 -3.25
C THR A 21 -15.30 -6.42 -1.82
N ILE A 22 -14.56 -5.33 -1.64
CA ILE A 22 -14.41 -4.67 -0.34
C ILE A 22 -15.21 -3.37 -0.39
N VAL A 23 -16.21 -3.26 0.47
CA VAL A 23 -17.01 -2.04 0.60
C VAL A 23 -16.41 -1.19 1.70
N VAL A 24 -16.10 0.06 1.36
CA VAL A 24 -15.49 1.02 2.28
C VAL A 24 -16.50 2.13 2.56
N ASP A 25 -16.72 2.40 3.83
CA ASP A 25 -17.52 3.51 4.32
C ASP A 25 -16.60 4.44 5.09
N ASP A 26 -16.33 5.62 4.51
CA ASP A 26 -15.38 6.60 5.02
C ASP A 26 -14.00 5.98 5.25
N ASP A 27 -13.58 5.80 6.50
CA ASP A 27 -12.28 5.22 6.88
C ASP A 27 -12.38 3.76 7.33
N ARG A 28 -13.52 3.11 7.13
CA ARG A 28 -13.80 1.76 7.63
C ARG A 28 -14.13 0.80 6.51
N ILE A 29 -13.68 -0.44 6.66
CA ILE A 29 -14.18 -1.54 5.83
C ILE A 29 -15.53 -1.95 6.38
N ALA A 30 -16.59 -1.71 5.59
CA ALA A 30 -17.96 -2.05 5.99
C ALA A 30 -18.28 -3.51 5.71
N GLU A 31 -17.84 -4.05 4.56
CA GLU A 31 -18.12 -5.43 4.16
C GLU A 31 -16.96 -5.99 3.32
N VAL A 32 -16.80 -7.29 3.39
CA VAL A 32 -15.92 -8.06 2.48
C VAL A 32 -16.79 -9.16 1.89
N LEU A 33 -17.00 -9.11 0.58
CA LEU A 33 -17.92 -9.99 -0.13
C LEU A 33 -17.16 -10.82 -1.17
N PRO A 34 -17.43 -12.12 -1.26
CA PRO A 34 -16.82 -12.95 -2.31
C PRO A 34 -17.35 -12.54 -3.69
N GLY A 35 -16.46 -12.54 -4.68
CA GLY A 35 -16.80 -12.22 -6.06
C GLY A 35 -16.89 -10.73 -6.34
N ASP A 36 -17.34 -10.38 -7.54
CA ASP A 36 -17.57 -9.00 -7.97
C ASP A 36 -19.01 -8.59 -7.66
N ARG A 37 -19.18 -7.77 -6.64
CA ARG A 37 -20.50 -7.36 -6.14
C ARG A 37 -20.62 -5.85 -5.96
N ALA A 38 -19.87 -5.07 -6.70
CA ALA A 38 -19.79 -3.62 -6.55
C ALA A 38 -20.91 -2.85 -7.27
N THR A 39 -22.09 -3.39 -7.36
CA THR A 39 -23.21 -2.78 -8.10
C THR A 39 -23.66 -1.48 -7.44
N GLY A 40 -23.69 -0.40 -8.21
CA GLY A 40 -24.24 0.88 -7.80
C GLY A 40 -23.31 1.77 -6.97
N LEU A 41 -22.09 1.32 -6.64
CA LEU A 41 -21.11 2.12 -5.90
C LEU A 41 -19.99 2.61 -6.81
N PRO A 42 -19.40 3.79 -6.51
CA PRO A 42 -18.11 4.15 -7.13
C PRO A 42 -17.10 3.04 -6.87
N THR A 43 -16.48 2.51 -7.92
CA THR A 43 -15.69 1.28 -7.83
C THR A 43 -14.29 1.47 -8.39
N THR A 44 -13.29 1.02 -7.63
CA THR A 44 -11.91 0.85 -8.10
C THR A 44 -11.67 -0.62 -8.37
N ARG A 45 -11.12 -0.95 -9.54
CA ARG A 45 -10.80 -2.34 -9.91
C ARG A 45 -9.31 -2.54 -10.00
N CYS A 46 -8.82 -3.68 -9.47
CA CYS A 46 -7.40 -4.02 -9.47
C CYS A 46 -7.22 -5.54 -9.58
N GLY A 47 -6.00 -5.97 -9.85
CA GLY A 47 -5.70 -7.40 -9.93
C GLY A 47 -5.53 -8.04 -8.56
N PHE A 48 -5.03 -7.28 -7.59
CA PHE A 48 -4.72 -7.79 -6.26
C PHE A 48 -4.89 -6.70 -5.21
N VAL A 49 -5.36 -7.07 -4.03
CA VAL A 49 -5.47 -6.18 -2.88
C VAL A 49 -4.99 -6.89 -1.62
N MET A 50 -4.37 -6.14 -0.75
CA MET A 50 -3.89 -6.61 0.55
C MET A 50 -3.99 -5.50 1.60
N PRO A 51 -3.97 -5.83 2.90
CA PRO A 51 -3.83 -4.81 3.94
C PRO A 51 -2.56 -4.00 3.74
N GLY A 52 -2.60 -2.72 4.11
CA GLY A 52 -1.42 -1.87 4.07
C GLY A 52 -0.30 -2.43 4.94
N LEU A 53 0.93 -2.29 4.48
CA LEU A 53 2.09 -2.77 5.22
C LEU A 53 2.41 -1.84 6.38
N VAL A 54 2.80 -2.44 7.51
CA VAL A 54 3.30 -1.73 8.67
C VAL A 54 4.76 -2.13 8.88
N GLU A 55 5.66 -1.16 8.79
CA GLU A 55 7.09 -1.38 9.01
C GLU A 55 7.50 -0.67 10.29
N ALA A 56 7.94 -1.44 11.28
CA ALA A 56 8.30 -0.91 12.60
C ALA A 56 9.66 -0.20 12.63
N HIS A 57 10.51 -0.45 11.63
CA HIS A 57 11.81 0.18 11.49
C HIS A 57 12.12 0.37 10.01
N CYS A 58 11.92 1.58 9.50
CA CYS A 58 12.03 1.86 8.06
C CYS A 58 12.82 3.15 7.81
N HIS A 59 13.69 3.13 6.80
CA HIS A 59 14.47 4.28 6.35
C HIS A 59 14.06 4.66 4.92
N LEU A 60 12.95 5.37 4.79
CA LEU A 60 12.39 5.75 3.48
C LEU A 60 13.29 6.70 2.69
N PHE A 61 14.08 7.52 3.40
CA PHE A 61 14.89 8.57 2.81
C PHE A 61 16.38 8.21 2.70
N LEU A 62 16.76 7.01 3.13
CA LEU A 62 18.14 6.54 3.05
C LEU A 62 18.30 5.53 1.90
N ASP A 63 19.47 5.57 1.26
CA ASP A 63 19.86 4.51 0.33
C ASP A 63 20.26 3.27 1.15
N GLY A 64 19.50 2.20 1.03
CA GLY A 64 19.72 0.96 1.75
C GLY A 64 21.02 0.25 1.38
N GLY A 65 21.60 0.56 0.22
CA GLY A 65 22.89 0.03 -0.21
C GLY A 65 24.09 0.85 0.25
N GLU A 66 23.88 2.05 0.78
CA GLU A 66 24.96 2.94 1.18
C GLU A 66 25.41 2.64 2.61
N LEU A 67 26.65 2.18 2.76
CA LEU A 67 27.24 1.82 4.05
C LEU A 67 28.23 2.87 4.56
N ASP A 68 28.64 3.85 3.74
CA ASP A 68 29.56 4.91 4.15
C ASP A 68 28.84 5.93 5.05
N PHE A 69 29.35 6.10 6.26
CA PHE A 69 28.75 7.03 7.23
C PHE A 69 28.74 8.49 6.73
N GLY A 70 29.81 8.92 6.07
CA GLY A 70 29.88 10.28 5.53
C GLY A 70 28.84 10.53 4.43
N ALA A 71 28.65 9.58 3.53
CA ALA A 71 27.65 9.68 2.46
C ALA A 71 26.24 9.71 3.04
N ARG A 72 25.93 8.86 4.04
CA ARG A 72 24.63 8.84 4.72
C ARG A 72 24.37 10.16 5.46
N THR A 73 25.36 10.72 6.13
CA THR A 73 25.24 12.00 6.81
C THR A 73 24.96 13.12 5.82
N ARG A 74 25.67 13.17 4.70
CA ARG A 74 25.40 14.15 3.64
C ARG A 74 23.99 14.03 3.08
N HIS A 75 23.50 12.82 2.92
CA HIS A 75 22.13 12.59 2.45
C HIS A 75 21.10 13.12 3.45
N LEU A 76 21.30 12.90 4.75
CA LEU A 76 20.40 13.40 5.80
C LEU A 76 20.38 14.92 5.88
N ASP A 77 21.45 15.59 5.46
CA ASP A 77 21.53 17.06 5.37
C ASP A 77 20.96 17.62 4.05
N ALA A 78 20.52 16.73 3.15
CA ALA A 78 19.97 17.14 1.86
C ALA A 78 18.61 17.84 1.99
N PRO A 79 18.22 18.68 1.01
CA PRO A 79 16.89 19.28 1.00
C PRO A 79 15.79 18.20 0.98
N PHE A 80 14.64 18.54 1.56
CA PHE A 80 13.48 17.64 1.65
C PHE A 80 13.09 17.05 0.29
N GLU A 81 13.10 17.85 -0.76
CA GLU A 81 12.76 17.41 -2.13
C GLU A 81 13.70 16.29 -2.61
N ARG A 82 14.98 16.36 -2.25
CA ARG A 82 15.93 15.31 -2.60
C ARG A 82 15.67 14.00 -1.86
N MET A 83 15.33 14.11 -0.57
CA MET A 83 14.94 12.92 0.22
C MET A 83 13.68 12.28 -0.34
N MET A 84 12.71 13.07 -0.79
CA MET A 84 11.49 12.55 -1.42
C MET A 84 11.77 11.83 -2.74
N GLU A 85 12.74 12.29 -3.52
CA GLU A 85 13.17 11.58 -4.73
C GLU A 85 13.69 10.18 -4.41
N VAL A 86 14.50 10.06 -3.37
CA VAL A 86 15.03 8.75 -2.91
C VAL A 86 13.89 7.84 -2.46
N ALA A 87 12.92 8.37 -1.72
CA ALA A 87 11.79 7.59 -1.21
C ALA A 87 10.84 7.08 -2.30
N ARG A 88 10.85 7.70 -3.48
CA ARG A 88 9.97 7.33 -4.60
C ARG A 88 10.51 6.22 -5.50
N VAL A 89 11.75 5.89 -5.37
CA VAL A 89 12.40 4.88 -6.23
C VAL A 89 11.93 3.46 -5.95
#